data_dc78ae656174ae03b45456231f56a9d6
#
_entry.id   dc78ae656174ae03b45456231f56a9d6
#
_cell.length_a   1.000
_cell.length_b   1.000
_cell.length_c   1.000
_cell.angle_alpha   90.00
_cell.angle_beta   90.00
_cell.angle_gamma   90.00
#
_symmetry.space_group_name_H-M   'P 1'
#
loop_
_entity.id
_entity.type
_entity.pdbx_description
1 polymer ?
#
loop_
_entity_poly.entity_id
_entity_poly.type
_entity_poly.pdbx_seq_one_letter_code
_entity_poly.pdbx_strand_id
1 'polypeptide(L)'
;MVSVNVLQAQVNITFDLKKPKNYENRKLPSELTPDKKIGPIKRLKENTFSHYNFYFNSNQKIQKIIATAKQAHKDTFNTLLSFFNYDLNTTAQQQQELDSVVIKVNNGVLLHDLRNDWVDDLYFLMGQSYFFQKKFDSAYDVFQYINYNFQPKDKSERGFEKTIGSNINNSGNIYTISSKESSMGGHKPIRNETLLWIIRTLMEQDNDDDARGMIETLVRDIDFPKRLQPFLFELKSYWFYKKQQYDSSARFMEMALPVCVNKQEKARMYFLIAQLYAKASNREAANESFEKSVALTTDPVMAAYAKIYQISLASDKKDKNEKIEEDVKALVKLASREKYISYRPIIFAAASEMELSRDIVNKAIQLLESSNKYNTNDQDLKLKNNLTIAILAFANKKYELSKKYFDSTSNTQPGFTKEIELKKSIVTDLANALSIIEKEDSLQMVAAMPEKQRDIYIKDLLKKLRKEEGLKIDNSNAGMTSRKNNLLEDQGADLFQTQDKSGEWYFNNPTLKSQGSIAFKNKWGNRSNEDNWRRSNAGKALTG
;
A
#
# COMPACT_ATOMS: atom_id res chain seq x y z
N MET A 1 -24.54 59.68 20.23
CA MET A 1 -23.79 59.21 19.06
C MET A 1 -22.65 58.35 19.57
N VAL A 2 -22.78 57.05 19.49
CA VAL A 2 -21.71 56.12 19.85
C VAL A 2 -21.05 55.72 18.53
N SER A 3 -19.81 56.19 18.32
CA SER A 3 -19.01 55.78 17.17
C SER A 3 -18.56 54.32 17.36
N VAL A 4 -19.12 53.43 16.62
CA VAL A 4 -18.64 52.05 16.53
C VAL A 4 -17.36 52.06 15.67
N ASN A 5 -16.19 51.97 16.32
CA ASN A 5 -14.94 51.68 15.64
C ASN A 5 -15.01 50.22 15.14
N VAL A 6 -15.22 50.05 13.87
CA VAL A 6 -15.03 48.76 13.18
C VAL A 6 -13.52 48.53 13.15
N LEU A 7 -13.02 47.70 14.05
CA LEU A 7 -11.68 47.15 13.97
C LEU A 7 -11.63 46.25 12.70
N GLN A 8 -11.08 46.79 11.62
CA GLN A 8 -10.61 46.00 10.51
C GLN A 8 -9.42 45.18 11.01
N ALA A 9 -9.65 43.90 11.29
CA ALA A 9 -8.58 42.96 11.46
C ALA A 9 -7.94 42.74 10.10
N GLN A 10 -6.97 43.58 9.73
CA GLN A 10 -6.04 43.29 8.64
C GLN A 10 -5.21 42.08 9.11
N VAL A 11 -5.48 40.93 8.54
CA VAL A 11 -4.61 39.75 8.69
C VAL A 11 -3.33 40.07 7.93
N ASN A 12 -2.37 40.70 8.59
CA ASN A 12 -1.02 40.86 8.08
C ASN A 12 -0.29 39.51 8.16
N ILE A 13 -0.53 38.66 7.18
CA ILE A 13 0.25 37.43 7.01
C ILE A 13 1.58 37.86 6.39
N THR A 14 2.57 38.13 7.22
CA THR A 14 3.93 38.42 6.79
C THR A 14 4.74 37.15 6.85
N PHE A 15 5.11 36.59 5.68
CA PHE A 15 6.11 35.53 5.61
C PHE A 15 7.50 36.15 5.78
N ASP A 16 8.25 35.63 6.72
CA ASP A 16 9.65 35.98 6.91
C ASP A 16 10.52 35.36 5.85
N LEU A 17 10.58 36.03 4.68
CA LEU A 17 11.44 35.60 3.57
C LEU A 17 12.89 35.98 3.92
N LYS A 18 13.69 34.97 4.28
CA LYS A 18 15.10 35.17 4.67
C LYS A 18 15.94 35.60 3.46
N LYS A 19 16.59 36.79 3.57
CA LYS A 19 17.55 37.26 2.57
C LYS A 19 18.71 36.26 2.44
N PRO A 20 19.12 35.92 1.19
CA PRO A 20 20.34 35.15 0.98
C PRO A 20 21.55 35.89 1.55
N LYS A 21 22.47 35.19 2.23
CA LYS A 21 23.64 35.78 2.89
C LYS A 21 24.45 36.73 2.02
N ASN A 22 24.56 36.44 0.73
CA ASN A 22 25.29 37.29 -0.24
C ASN A 22 24.61 38.62 -0.55
N TYR A 23 23.39 38.83 -0.07
CA TYR A 23 22.57 40.02 -0.37
C TYR A 23 22.13 40.77 0.89
N GLU A 24 22.60 40.41 2.10
CA GLU A 24 22.19 41.01 3.36
C GLU A 24 22.36 42.56 3.37
N ASN A 25 23.44 43.05 2.74
CA ASN A 25 23.79 44.48 2.71
C ASN A 25 23.37 45.21 1.41
N ARG A 26 22.51 44.57 0.56
CA ARG A 26 22.08 45.14 -0.71
C ARG A 26 20.55 45.23 -0.76
N LYS A 27 20.03 46.31 -1.38
CA LYS A 27 18.62 46.35 -1.75
C LYS A 27 18.32 45.32 -2.83
N LEU A 28 17.34 44.49 -2.58
CA LEU A 28 16.91 43.44 -3.50
C LEU A 28 16.03 44.00 -4.63
N PRO A 29 15.98 43.33 -5.81
CA PRO A 29 15.08 43.72 -6.88
C PRO A 29 13.60 43.78 -6.45
N SER A 30 13.16 42.86 -5.57
CA SER A 30 11.83 42.88 -4.98
C SER A 30 11.54 44.13 -4.16
N GLU A 31 12.49 44.59 -3.36
CA GLU A 31 12.39 45.82 -2.55
C GLU A 31 12.37 47.11 -3.41
N LEU A 32 12.96 47.03 -4.61
CA LEU A 32 12.98 48.15 -5.57
C LEU A 32 11.77 48.16 -6.52
N THR A 33 10.85 47.22 -6.37
CA THR A 33 9.65 47.09 -7.23
C THR A 33 8.79 48.40 -7.21
N PRO A 34 8.52 49.02 -6.05
CA PRO A 34 7.72 50.25 -6.00
C PRO A 34 8.39 51.45 -6.69
N ASP A 35 9.73 51.51 -6.65
CA ASP A 35 10.51 52.68 -7.06
C ASP A 35 10.79 52.76 -8.56
N LYS A 36 10.58 51.69 -9.30
CA LYS A 36 10.97 51.59 -10.73
C LYS A 36 9.79 51.20 -11.61
N LYS A 37 9.67 51.85 -12.79
CA LYS A 37 8.74 51.40 -13.84
C LYS A 37 9.28 50.14 -14.48
N ILE A 38 8.42 49.18 -14.78
CA ILE A 38 8.75 47.95 -15.53
C ILE A 38 8.31 48.13 -16.99
N GLY A 39 9.27 48.10 -17.91
CA GLY A 39 8.98 48.09 -19.36
C GLY A 39 8.69 46.65 -19.85
N PRO A 40 8.07 46.49 -21.04
CA PRO A 40 7.68 45.18 -21.56
C PRO A 40 8.86 44.22 -21.75
N ILE A 41 10.00 44.70 -22.21
CA ILE A 41 11.22 43.88 -22.39
C ILE A 41 11.75 43.40 -21.05
N LYS A 42 11.77 44.26 -20.04
CA LYS A 42 12.19 43.88 -18.68
C LYS A 42 11.21 42.84 -18.10
N ARG A 43 9.89 43.05 -18.27
CA ARG A 43 8.88 42.07 -17.80
C ARG A 43 9.05 40.73 -18.48
N LEU A 44 9.28 40.69 -19.79
CA LEU A 44 9.54 39.43 -20.53
C LEU A 44 10.77 38.70 -19.97
N LYS A 45 11.86 39.44 -19.71
CA LYS A 45 13.08 38.89 -19.12
C LYS A 45 12.81 38.31 -17.72
N GLU A 46 12.16 39.09 -16.83
CA GLU A 46 11.80 38.64 -15.50
C GLU A 46 10.90 37.40 -15.52
N ASN A 47 9.87 37.38 -16.39
CA ASN A 47 9.00 36.22 -16.58
C ASN A 47 9.76 34.98 -17.03
N THR A 48 10.68 35.13 -17.99
CA THR A 48 11.48 34.02 -18.50
C THR A 48 12.39 33.44 -17.42
N PHE A 49 13.08 34.29 -16.65
CA PHE A 49 13.94 33.81 -15.57
C PHE A 49 13.16 33.19 -14.43
N SER A 50 12.05 33.82 -13.99
CA SER A 50 11.21 33.29 -12.93
C SER A 50 10.60 31.94 -13.32
N HIS A 51 10.13 31.82 -14.57
CA HIS A 51 9.58 30.56 -15.07
C HIS A 51 10.62 29.44 -15.12
N TYR A 52 11.68 29.59 -15.91
CA TYR A 52 12.58 28.45 -16.19
C TYR A 52 13.54 28.14 -15.05
N ASN A 53 14.06 29.15 -14.34
CA ASN A 53 15.06 28.90 -13.30
C ASN A 53 14.44 28.56 -11.93
N PHE A 54 13.29 29.14 -11.60
CA PHE A 54 12.71 28.97 -10.26
C PHE A 54 11.46 28.11 -10.29
N TYR A 55 10.42 28.50 -11.04
CA TYR A 55 9.18 27.76 -11.08
C TYR A 55 9.36 26.34 -11.64
N PHE A 56 9.84 26.23 -12.88
CA PHE A 56 9.96 24.94 -13.56
C PHE A 56 10.77 23.91 -12.76
N ASN A 57 11.95 24.32 -12.30
CA ASN A 57 12.81 23.42 -11.53
C ASN A 57 12.21 23.03 -10.17
N SER A 58 11.52 23.96 -9.50
CA SER A 58 10.86 23.71 -8.20
C SER A 58 9.66 22.79 -8.38
N ASN A 59 8.85 23.01 -9.41
CA ASN A 59 7.71 22.16 -9.76
C ASN A 59 8.17 20.74 -10.11
N GLN A 60 9.20 20.59 -10.95
CA GLN A 60 9.80 19.29 -11.28
C GLN A 60 10.21 18.52 -10.02
N LYS A 61 10.77 19.20 -9.05
CA LYS A 61 11.19 18.60 -7.79
C LYS A 61 9.99 18.12 -6.97
N ILE A 62 8.94 18.92 -6.84
CA ILE A 62 7.69 18.52 -6.16
C ILE A 62 7.06 17.31 -6.87
N GLN A 63 6.97 17.34 -8.21
CA GLN A 63 6.41 16.23 -8.97
C GLN A 63 7.22 14.94 -8.76
N LYS A 64 8.55 15.02 -8.67
CA LYS A 64 9.41 13.88 -8.37
C LYS A 64 9.14 13.33 -6.96
N ILE A 65 8.96 14.20 -5.96
CA ILE A 65 8.64 13.81 -4.58
C ILE A 65 7.31 13.04 -4.54
N ILE A 66 6.28 13.57 -5.20
CA ILE A 66 4.96 12.92 -5.29
C ILE A 66 5.07 11.57 -6.01
N ALA A 67 5.81 11.52 -7.13
CA ALA A 67 6.01 10.28 -7.88
C ALA A 67 6.72 9.21 -7.03
N THR A 68 7.74 9.59 -6.26
CA THR A 68 8.43 8.69 -5.33
C THR A 68 7.49 8.19 -4.24
N ALA A 69 6.65 9.05 -3.67
CA ALA A 69 5.66 8.66 -2.67
C ALA A 69 4.59 7.72 -3.24
N LYS A 70 4.14 7.96 -4.48
CA LYS A 70 3.23 7.06 -5.20
C LYS A 70 3.85 5.69 -5.48
N GLN A 71 5.14 5.64 -5.84
CA GLN A 71 5.86 4.38 -6.08
C GLN A 71 6.08 3.57 -4.80
N ALA A 72 6.30 4.25 -3.68
CA ALA A 72 6.46 3.61 -2.37
C ALA A 72 5.13 3.10 -1.80
N HIS A 73 4.01 3.67 -2.23
CA HIS A 73 2.68 3.29 -1.75
C HIS A 73 2.26 1.93 -2.30
N LYS A 74 1.84 1.04 -1.39
CA LYS A 74 1.29 -0.28 -1.73
C LYS A 74 -0.17 -0.35 -1.32
N ASP A 75 -1.04 -0.47 -2.29
CA ASP A 75 -2.46 -0.66 -2.05
C ASP A 75 -2.74 -2.06 -1.47
N THR A 76 -3.58 -2.11 -0.44
CA THR A 76 -4.06 -3.34 0.18
C THR A 76 -5.50 -3.59 -0.27
N PHE A 77 -5.67 -4.30 -1.39
CA PHE A 77 -6.96 -4.43 -2.09
C PHE A 77 -8.04 -5.20 -1.33
N ASN A 78 -7.70 -5.95 -0.29
CA ASN A 78 -8.67 -6.64 0.58
C ASN A 78 -9.31 -5.74 1.64
N THR A 79 -8.86 -4.50 1.76
CA THR A 79 -9.43 -3.46 2.63
C THR A 79 -9.88 -2.28 1.79
N LEU A 80 -10.64 -1.35 2.40
CA LEU A 80 -10.95 -0.09 1.74
C LEU A 80 -9.64 0.64 1.44
N LEU A 81 -9.41 0.95 0.17
CA LEU A 81 -8.22 1.68 -0.26
C LEU A 81 -8.16 3.06 0.39
N SER A 82 -6.94 3.54 0.66
CA SER A 82 -6.71 4.95 0.97
C SER A 82 -7.23 5.83 -0.17
N PHE A 83 -7.74 7.01 0.17
CA PHE A 83 -8.31 7.91 -0.84
C PHE A 83 -7.26 8.30 -1.88
N PHE A 84 -6.12 8.80 -1.45
CA PHE A 84 -4.99 9.10 -2.33
C PHE A 84 -4.06 7.90 -2.46
N ASN A 85 -3.38 7.79 -3.60
CA ASN A 85 -2.42 6.72 -3.91
C ASN A 85 -1.00 7.06 -3.42
N TYR A 86 -0.89 7.80 -2.34
CA TYR A 86 0.36 8.11 -1.65
C TYR A 86 0.08 8.52 -0.19
N ASP A 87 1.10 8.42 0.65
CA ASP A 87 1.03 8.82 2.06
C ASP A 87 1.84 10.10 2.29
N LEU A 88 1.28 11.03 3.05
CA LEU A 88 1.94 12.29 3.43
C LEU A 88 3.14 12.06 4.37
N ASN A 89 3.17 10.94 5.12
CA ASN A 89 4.36 10.60 5.89
C ASN A 89 5.56 10.30 4.98
N THR A 90 5.31 9.63 3.84
CA THR A 90 6.36 9.34 2.85
C THR A 90 6.87 10.61 2.17
N THR A 91 5.98 11.58 1.88
CA THR A 91 6.42 12.87 1.33
C THR A 91 7.22 13.67 2.36
N ALA A 92 6.80 13.67 3.63
CA ALA A 92 7.47 14.39 4.72
C ALA A 92 8.88 13.85 5.01
N GLN A 93 9.16 12.57 4.76
CA GLN A 93 10.52 12.00 4.85
C GLN A 93 11.50 12.65 3.87
N GLN A 94 11.02 13.25 2.78
CA GLN A 94 11.84 13.98 1.81
C GLN A 94 12.01 15.46 2.17
N GLN A 95 12.08 15.78 3.46
CA GLN A 95 12.12 17.15 4.00
C GLN A 95 13.23 18.00 3.37
N GLN A 96 14.44 17.46 3.21
CA GLN A 96 15.57 18.20 2.63
C GLN A 96 15.29 18.70 1.20
N GLU A 97 14.63 17.86 0.39
CA GLU A 97 14.25 18.21 -0.97
C GLU A 97 13.15 19.27 -0.98
N LEU A 98 12.16 19.15 -0.09
CA LEU A 98 11.10 20.14 0.07
C LEU A 98 11.63 21.48 0.60
N ASP A 99 12.54 21.47 1.57
CA ASP A 99 13.21 22.69 2.06
C ASP A 99 14.02 23.36 0.95
N SER A 100 14.67 22.58 0.09
CA SER A 100 15.39 23.13 -1.06
C SER A 100 14.47 23.82 -2.07
N VAL A 101 13.22 23.35 -2.21
CA VAL A 101 12.19 24.03 -3.02
C VAL A 101 11.83 25.36 -2.35
N VAL A 102 11.56 25.36 -1.05
CA VAL A 102 11.24 26.60 -0.29
C VAL A 102 12.35 27.64 -0.45
N ILE A 103 13.62 27.25 -0.28
CA ILE A 103 14.77 28.16 -0.45
C ILE A 103 14.83 28.70 -1.88
N LYS A 104 14.62 27.84 -2.88
CA LYS A 104 14.68 28.23 -4.29
C LYS A 104 13.56 29.19 -4.66
N VAL A 105 12.34 28.92 -4.21
CA VAL A 105 11.18 29.79 -4.39
C VAL A 105 11.41 31.14 -3.70
N ASN A 106 11.89 31.13 -2.45
CA ASN A 106 12.24 32.34 -1.70
C ASN A 106 13.23 33.21 -2.50
N ASN A 107 14.28 32.60 -3.03
CA ASN A 107 15.25 33.31 -3.87
C ASN A 107 14.59 33.85 -5.14
N GLY A 108 13.69 33.09 -5.78
CA GLY A 108 12.95 33.52 -6.96
C GLY A 108 12.09 34.77 -6.70
N VAL A 109 11.44 34.83 -5.55
CA VAL A 109 10.64 35.99 -5.14
C VAL A 109 11.52 37.20 -4.79
N LEU A 110 12.59 37.00 -4.01
CA LEU A 110 13.43 38.09 -3.52
C LEU A 110 14.33 38.72 -4.59
N LEU A 111 14.85 37.90 -5.52
CA LEU A 111 15.83 38.34 -6.52
C LEU A 111 15.19 38.88 -7.80
N HIS A 112 13.87 38.85 -7.91
CA HIS A 112 13.15 39.27 -9.09
C HIS A 112 12.13 40.37 -8.79
N ASP A 113 11.68 41.06 -9.85
CA ASP A 113 10.63 42.08 -9.74
C ASP A 113 9.28 41.40 -9.42
N LEU A 114 8.60 41.81 -8.35
CA LEU A 114 7.34 41.22 -7.89
C LEU A 114 6.16 41.38 -8.88
N ARG A 115 6.34 42.15 -9.95
CA ARG A 115 5.34 42.31 -11.02
C ARG A 115 5.48 41.31 -12.16
N ASN A 116 6.42 40.34 -12.05
CA ASN A 116 6.46 39.22 -12.98
C ASN A 116 5.25 38.29 -12.76
N ASP A 117 4.85 37.59 -13.83
CA ASP A 117 3.61 36.81 -13.84
C ASP A 117 3.70 35.47 -13.10
N TRP A 118 4.88 35.09 -12.54
CA TRP A 118 5.14 33.80 -11.90
C TRP A 118 5.29 33.89 -10.38
N VAL A 119 5.04 35.04 -9.77
CA VAL A 119 5.25 35.24 -8.32
C VAL A 119 4.24 34.45 -7.50
N ASP A 120 2.97 34.47 -7.93
CA ASP A 120 1.90 33.69 -7.28
C ASP A 120 2.14 32.17 -7.42
N ASP A 121 2.63 31.70 -8.56
CA ASP A 121 3.04 30.30 -8.77
C ASP A 121 4.21 29.90 -7.85
N LEU A 122 5.18 30.80 -7.66
CA LEU A 122 6.29 30.53 -6.74
C LEU A 122 5.78 30.36 -5.31
N TYR A 123 4.93 31.26 -4.82
CA TYR A 123 4.30 31.09 -3.51
C TYR A 123 3.46 29.81 -3.44
N PHE A 124 2.76 29.47 -4.51
CA PHE A 124 1.98 28.24 -4.57
C PHE A 124 2.85 26.99 -4.36
N LEU A 125 4.01 26.91 -5.01
CA LEU A 125 4.97 25.83 -4.80
C LEU A 125 5.54 25.81 -3.38
N MET A 126 5.70 26.98 -2.74
CA MET A 126 6.07 27.09 -1.33
C MET A 126 5.00 26.48 -0.43
N GLY A 127 3.73 26.84 -0.65
CA GLY A 127 2.60 26.27 0.09
C GLY A 127 2.50 24.76 -0.08
N GLN A 128 2.64 24.26 -1.30
CA GLN A 128 2.69 22.82 -1.56
C GLN A 128 3.87 22.13 -0.85
N SER A 129 5.04 22.78 -0.80
CA SER A 129 6.20 22.23 -0.09
C SER A 129 5.94 22.09 1.41
N TYR A 130 5.32 23.07 2.03
CA TYR A 130 4.91 22.97 3.43
C TYR A 130 3.83 21.92 3.64
N PHE A 131 2.86 21.82 2.75
CA PHE A 131 1.81 20.80 2.82
C PHE A 131 2.41 19.38 2.80
N PHE A 132 3.33 19.10 1.86
CA PHE A 132 3.97 17.80 1.77
C PHE A 132 4.96 17.51 2.91
N GLN A 133 5.40 18.53 3.65
CA GLN A 133 6.12 18.40 4.92
C GLN A 133 5.18 18.17 6.11
N LYS A 134 3.86 18.16 5.91
CA LYS A 134 2.83 18.16 6.96
C LYS A 134 2.84 19.41 7.87
N LYS A 135 3.42 20.51 7.41
CA LYS A 135 3.39 21.83 8.06
C LYS A 135 2.14 22.57 7.58
N PHE A 136 0.97 22.06 7.98
CA PHE A 136 -0.31 22.52 7.42
C PHE A 136 -0.62 23.97 7.75
N ASP A 137 -0.26 24.47 8.93
CA ASP A 137 -0.47 25.87 9.30
C ASP A 137 0.32 26.80 8.38
N SER A 138 1.61 26.49 8.15
CA SER A 138 2.44 27.27 7.22
C SER A 138 1.93 27.18 5.77
N ALA A 139 1.44 26.01 5.35
CA ALA A 139 0.85 25.84 4.04
C ALA A 139 -0.42 26.69 3.88
N TYR A 140 -1.30 26.65 4.88
CA TYR A 140 -2.53 27.43 4.93
C TYR A 140 -2.24 28.92 4.84
N ASP A 141 -1.28 29.43 5.63
CA ASP A 141 -0.88 30.83 5.63
C ASP A 141 -0.39 31.28 4.26
N VAL A 142 0.46 30.48 3.59
CA VAL A 142 0.96 30.78 2.24
C VAL A 142 -0.20 30.81 1.24
N PHE A 143 -1.10 29.83 1.29
CA PHE A 143 -2.24 29.79 0.39
C PHE A 143 -3.21 30.93 0.63
N GLN A 144 -3.47 31.31 1.87
CA GLN A 144 -4.28 32.49 2.20
C GLN A 144 -3.62 33.80 1.75
N TYR A 145 -2.29 33.90 1.86
CA TYR A 145 -1.55 35.03 1.30
C TYR A 145 -1.78 35.20 -0.20
N ILE A 146 -1.74 34.08 -0.96
CA ILE A 146 -2.04 34.11 -2.42
C ILE A 146 -3.49 34.53 -2.65
N ASN A 147 -4.41 33.90 -1.93
CA ASN A 147 -5.84 34.20 -2.06
C ASN A 147 -6.15 35.69 -1.86
N TYR A 148 -5.50 36.32 -0.88
CA TYR A 148 -5.73 37.73 -0.53
C TYR A 148 -4.97 38.70 -1.47
N ASN A 149 -3.67 38.47 -1.72
CA ASN A 149 -2.82 39.44 -2.40
C ASN A 149 -2.92 39.38 -3.94
N PHE A 150 -3.33 38.26 -4.50
CA PHE A 150 -3.42 38.05 -5.96
C PHE A 150 -4.89 38.01 -6.45
N GLN A 151 -5.79 38.65 -5.71
CA GLN A 151 -7.14 38.89 -6.22
C GLN A 151 -7.11 39.80 -7.45
N PRO A 152 -7.97 39.55 -8.46
CA PRO A 152 -8.14 40.50 -9.55
C PRO A 152 -8.57 41.86 -8.99
N LYS A 153 -7.74 42.87 -9.15
CA LYS A 153 -8.11 44.24 -8.83
C LYS A 153 -9.02 44.74 -9.93
N ASP A 154 -10.28 45.03 -9.60
CA ASP A 154 -11.16 45.73 -10.51
C ASP A 154 -10.56 47.08 -10.87
N LYS A 155 -10.66 47.49 -12.16
CA LYS A 155 -10.20 48.81 -12.63
C LYS A 155 -10.90 49.96 -11.98
N SER A 156 -12.01 49.73 -11.30
CA SER A 156 -12.68 50.66 -10.41
C SER A 156 -12.29 50.34 -8.96
N GLU A 157 -11.28 50.99 -8.44
CA GLU A 157 -10.88 50.94 -7.03
C GLU A 157 -11.95 51.56 -6.09
N ARG A 158 -13.16 51.12 -6.20
CA ARG A 158 -14.22 51.49 -5.27
C ARG A 158 -14.73 50.26 -4.54
N GLY A 159 -14.05 49.97 -3.45
CA GLY A 159 -14.66 49.48 -2.24
C GLY A 159 -15.51 48.21 -2.35
N PHE A 160 -15.09 47.17 -3.04
CA PHE A 160 -15.65 45.84 -2.87
C PHE A 160 -14.67 44.98 -2.10
N GLU A 161 -14.77 45.04 -0.78
CA GLU A 161 -14.25 43.97 0.08
C GLU A 161 -15.07 42.70 -0.22
N LYS A 162 -14.46 41.75 -0.92
CA LYS A 162 -15.01 40.39 -1.04
C LYS A 162 -14.82 39.68 0.29
N THR A 163 -15.75 39.82 1.19
CA THR A 163 -15.76 39.07 2.45
C THR A 163 -16.28 37.68 2.19
N ILE A 164 -15.47 36.67 2.49
CA ILE A 164 -15.89 35.27 2.52
C ILE A 164 -16.94 35.14 3.62
N GLY A 165 -18.19 34.86 3.27
CA GLY A 165 -19.19 34.35 4.20
C GLY A 165 -20.20 35.34 4.77
N SER A 166 -20.44 36.53 4.22
CA SER A 166 -21.51 37.40 4.72
C SER A 166 -22.50 37.86 3.64
N ASN A 167 -23.76 37.54 3.90
CA ASN A 167 -24.99 38.14 3.37
C ASN A 167 -25.40 37.77 1.94
N ILE A 168 -25.99 36.58 1.82
CA ILE A 168 -26.93 36.20 0.75
C ILE A 168 -28.27 36.94 0.95
N ASN A 169 -28.29 38.22 1.13
CA ASN A 169 -29.56 38.93 1.32
C ASN A 169 -29.94 39.94 0.23
N ASN A 170 -29.18 39.99 -0.87
CA ASN A 170 -29.57 40.78 -2.02
C ASN A 170 -29.78 39.87 -3.27
N SER A 171 -31.00 39.64 -3.57
CA SER A 171 -31.48 38.99 -4.80
C SER A 171 -30.94 39.71 -6.04
N GLY A 172 -29.80 39.24 -6.56
CA GLY A 172 -29.21 39.76 -7.78
C GLY A 172 -27.68 39.67 -7.89
N ASN A 173 -26.95 39.67 -6.78
CA ASN A 173 -25.49 39.55 -6.82
C ASN A 173 -25.04 38.21 -6.26
N ILE A 174 -24.71 37.29 -7.17
CA ILE A 174 -24.00 36.06 -6.80
C ILE A 174 -22.56 36.46 -6.50
N TYR A 175 -22.19 36.48 -5.22
CA TYR A 175 -20.80 36.74 -4.81
C TYR A 175 -19.96 35.52 -5.13
N THR A 176 -19.01 35.69 -6.02
CA THR A 176 -18.02 34.67 -6.33
C THR A 176 -16.75 34.90 -5.51
N ILE A 177 -16.14 33.82 -5.02
CA ILE A 177 -14.81 33.86 -4.40
C ILE A 177 -13.71 33.51 -5.40
N SER A 178 -14.03 32.97 -6.57
CA SER A 178 -13.08 32.65 -7.63
C SER A 178 -12.71 33.89 -8.43
N SER A 179 -11.59 33.77 -9.13
CA SER A 179 -11.15 34.75 -10.12
C SER A 179 -11.61 34.30 -11.51
N LYS A 180 -12.27 35.19 -12.26
CA LYS A 180 -12.65 34.94 -13.62
C LYS A 180 -11.40 34.76 -14.48
N GLU A 181 -11.27 33.63 -15.18
CA GLU A 181 -10.14 33.40 -16.09
C GLU A 181 -10.34 34.16 -17.40
N SER A 182 -9.26 34.77 -17.89
CA SER A 182 -9.27 35.35 -19.23
C SER A 182 -9.36 34.27 -20.29
N SER A 183 -10.21 34.48 -21.30
CA SER A 183 -10.30 33.59 -22.48
C SER A 183 -9.15 33.78 -23.46
N MET A 184 -8.39 34.90 -23.37
CA MET A 184 -7.23 35.18 -24.22
C MET A 184 -6.00 34.47 -23.68
N GLY A 185 -5.23 33.82 -24.55
CA GLY A 185 -4.01 33.09 -24.21
C GLY A 185 -3.02 33.95 -23.41
N GLY A 186 -2.38 33.34 -22.43
CA GLY A 186 -1.42 33.97 -21.50
C GLY A 186 -1.25 33.15 -20.23
N HIS A 187 -0.37 33.60 -19.35
CA HIS A 187 -0.21 32.99 -18.04
C HIS A 187 -1.51 33.18 -17.22
N LYS A 188 -1.98 32.08 -16.61
CA LYS A 188 -3.19 32.09 -15.78
C LYS A 188 -2.78 32.22 -14.31
N PRO A 189 -3.35 33.19 -13.56
CA PRO A 189 -3.10 33.28 -12.12
C PRO A 189 -3.48 31.98 -11.39
N ILE A 190 -2.64 31.54 -10.47
CA ILE A 190 -2.78 30.28 -9.74
C ILE A 190 -3.81 30.35 -8.59
N ARG A 191 -4.46 31.48 -8.38
CA ARG A 191 -5.35 31.70 -7.25
C ARG A 191 -6.50 30.70 -7.14
N ASN A 192 -7.13 30.32 -8.26
CA ASN A 192 -8.23 29.36 -8.23
C ASN A 192 -7.78 27.96 -7.81
N GLU A 193 -6.60 27.52 -8.25
CA GLU A 193 -5.96 26.30 -7.77
C GLU A 193 -5.63 26.38 -6.28
N THR A 194 -5.22 27.56 -5.83
CA THR A 194 -4.91 27.81 -4.42
C THR A 194 -6.14 27.61 -3.52
N LEU A 195 -7.33 28.01 -3.96
CA LEU A 195 -8.58 27.75 -3.22
C LEU A 195 -8.80 26.25 -2.98
N LEU A 196 -8.49 25.39 -3.96
CA LEU A 196 -8.57 23.94 -3.81
C LEU A 196 -7.55 23.42 -2.78
N TRP A 197 -6.35 23.99 -2.77
CA TRP A 197 -5.32 23.59 -1.80
C TRP A 197 -5.61 24.09 -0.39
N ILE A 198 -6.28 25.23 -0.23
CA ILE A 198 -6.81 25.70 1.07
C ILE A 198 -7.81 24.66 1.60
N ILE A 199 -8.78 24.23 0.79
CA ILE A 199 -9.76 23.22 1.18
C ILE A 199 -9.05 21.92 1.62
N ARG A 200 -8.07 21.46 0.82
CA ARG A 200 -7.34 20.24 1.14
C ARG A 200 -6.55 20.38 2.45
N THR A 201 -5.92 21.53 2.67
CA THR A 201 -5.15 21.80 3.89
C THR A 201 -6.06 21.82 5.11
N LEU A 202 -7.22 22.45 5.03
CA LEU A 202 -8.23 22.45 6.11
C LEU A 202 -8.66 21.02 6.46
N MET A 203 -8.87 20.15 5.47
CA MET A 203 -9.21 18.75 5.73
C MET A 203 -8.08 17.96 6.41
N GLU A 204 -6.82 18.27 6.13
CA GLU A 204 -5.68 17.64 6.82
C GLU A 204 -5.44 18.22 8.23
N GLN A 205 -5.98 19.40 8.52
CA GLN A 205 -6.03 20.00 9.86
C GLN A 205 -7.27 19.56 10.66
N ASP A 206 -8.11 18.63 10.12
CA ASP A 206 -9.40 18.23 10.68
C ASP A 206 -10.41 19.39 10.83
N ASN A 207 -10.19 20.50 10.13
CA ASN A 207 -11.12 21.63 10.05
C ASN A 207 -12.14 21.39 8.92
N ASP A 208 -12.92 20.32 9.08
CA ASP A 208 -13.81 19.79 8.05
C ASP A 208 -15.03 20.69 7.78
N ASP A 209 -15.45 21.54 8.73
CA ASP A 209 -16.61 22.41 8.57
C ASP A 209 -16.27 23.62 7.68
N ASP A 210 -15.10 24.22 7.87
CA ASP A 210 -14.62 25.30 7.00
C ASP A 210 -14.34 24.78 5.59
N ALA A 211 -13.72 23.59 5.48
CA ALA A 211 -13.51 22.92 4.20
C ALA A 211 -14.83 22.70 3.46
N ARG A 212 -15.88 22.22 4.16
CA ARG A 212 -17.23 22.06 3.61
C ARG A 212 -17.81 23.39 3.13
N GLY A 213 -17.72 24.42 3.96
CA GLY A 213 -18.21 25.76 3.61
C GLY A 213 -17.61 26.28 2.30
N MET A 214 -16.29 26.13 2.16
CA MET A 214 -15.58 26.51 0.93
C MET A 214 -15.99 25.63 -0.26
N ILE A 215 -16.11 24.30 -0.11
CA ILE A 215 -16.55 23.40 -1.17
C ILE A 215 -17.92 23.82 -1.69
N GLU A 216 -18.90 24.01 -0.79
CA GLU A 216 -20.27 24.38 -1.20
C GLU A 216 -20.31 25.77 -1.86
N THR A 217 -19.47 26.71 -1.44
CA THR A 217 -19.34 28.01 -2.07
C THR A 217 -18.80 27.90 -3.49
N LEU A 218 -17.70 27.13 -3.70
CA LEU A 218 -17.10 26.95 -5.01
C LEU A 218 -17.97 26.15 -5.98
N VAL A 219 -18.76 25.18 -5.49
CA VAL A 219 -19.71 24.43 -6.32
C VAL A 219 -20.79 25.36 -6.90
N ARG A 220 -21.18 26.41 -6.17
CA ARG A 220 -22.18 27.39 -6.60
C ARG A 220 -21.59 28.58 -7.34
N ASP A 221 -20.29 28.72 -7.34
CA ASP A 221 -19.59 29.85 -7.94
C ASP A 221 -19.55 29.73 -9.47
N ILE A 222 -20.25 30.64 -10.16
CA ILE A 222 -20.36 30.65 -11.62
C ILE A 222 -19.05 31.00 -12.34
N ASP A 223 -18.15 31.71 -11.66
CA ASP A 223 -16.86 32.11 -12.20
C ASP A 223 -15.77 31.03 -11.93
N PHE A 224 -16.10 29.98 -11.18
CA PHE A 224 -15.15 28.89 -10.93
C PHE A 224 -14.81 28.14 -12.21
N PRO A 225 -13.53 28.00 -12.58
CA PRO A 225 -13.11 27.46 -13.86
C PRO A 225 -13.55 26.00 -14.06
N LYS A 226 -14.21 25.71 -15.19
CA LYS A 226 -14.69 24.35 -15.53
C LYS A 226 -13.56 23.32 -15.51
N ARG A 227 -12.34 23.70 -15.88
CA ARG A 227 -11.17 22.80 -15.85
C ARG A 227 -10.77 22.33 -14.44
N LEU A 228 -11.15 23.10 -13.42
CA LEU A 228 -10.87 22.79 -12.01
C LEU A 228 -12.01 22.06 -11.30
N GLN A 229 -13.19 21.97 -11.93
CA GLN A 229 -14.35 21.29 -11.33
C GLN A 229 -14.06 19.83 -10.97
N PRO A 230 -13.35 19.01 -11.78
CA PRO A 230 -13.02 17.64 -11.38
C PRO A 230 -12.18 17.57 -10.10
N PHE A 231 -11.25 18.50 -9.89
CA PHE A 231 -10.47 18.58 -8.65
C PHE A 231 -11.31 19.00 -7.45
N LEU A 232 -12.28 19.90 -7.66
CA LEU A 232 -13.26 20.27 -6.61
C LEU A 232 -14.13 19.06 -6.23
N PHE A 233 -14.56 18.27 -7.21
CA PHE A 233 -15.33 17.06 -6.94
C PHE A 233 -14.48 15.98 -6.24
N GLU A 234 -13.18 15.87 -6.54
CA GLU A 234 -12.26 15.01 -5.81
C GLU A 234 -12.19 15.41 -4.33
N LEU A 235 -12.05 16.70 -4.03
CA LEU A 235 -12.03 17.19 -2.65
C LEU A 235 -13.38 17.00 -1.95
N LYS A 236 -14.49 17.22 -2.65
CA LYS A 236 -15.82 16.94 -2.11
C LYS A 236 -16.03 15.46 -1.82
N SER A 237 -15.55 14.59 -2.70
CA SER A 237 -15.53 13.14 -2.48
C SER A 237 -14.67 12.77 -1.27
N TYR A 238 -13.50 13.37 -1.12
CA TYR A 238 -12.61 13.15 0.02
C TYR A 238 -13.26 13.56 1.35
N TRP A 239 -13.97 14.69 1.37
CA TRP A 239 -14.74 15.10 2.54
C TRP A 239 -15.78 14.05 2.93
N PHE A 240 -16.57 13.55 1.98
CA PHE A 240 -17.55 12.48 2.22
C PHE A 240 -16.88 11.17 2.64
N TYR A 241 -15.70 10.85 2.09
CA TYR A 241 -14.92 9.68 2.47
C TYR A 241 -14.50 9.74 3.96
N LYS A 242 -13.96 10.87 4.42
CA LYS A 242 -13.62 11.11 5.83
C LYS A 242 -14.85 10.98 6.75
N LYS A 243 -16.00 11.43 6.31
CA LYS A 243 -17.28 11.32 7.04
C LYS A 243 -17.97 9.96 6.89
N GLN A 244 -17.34 8.99 6.21
CA GLN A 244 -17.88 7.65 5.95
C GLN A 244 -19.24 7.65 5.20
N GLN A 245 -19.53 8.73 4.50
CA GLN A 245 -20.71 8.83 3.63
C GLN A 245 -20.38 8.28 2.24
N TYR A 246 -20.26 6.94 2.16
CA TYR A 246 -19.64 6.24 1.04
C TYR A 246 -20.37 6.41 -0.29
N ASP A 247 -21.71 6.43 -0.32
CA ASP A 247 -22.49 6.65 -1.54
C ASP A 247 -22.21 8.03 -2.17
N SER A 248 -22.25 9.08 -1.34
CA SER A 248 -21.95 10.44 -1.80
C SER A 248 -20.50 10.56 -2.25
N SER A 249 -19.56 9.95 -1.49
CA SER A 249 -18.15 9.91 -1.88
C SER A 249 -17.96 9.29 -3.26
N ALA A 250 -18.56 8.12 -3.51
CA ALA A 250 -18.49 7.44 -4.80
C ALA A 250 -18.99 8.30 -5.96
N ARG A 251 -20.18 8.91 -5.80
CA ARG A 251 -20.79 9.76 -6.85
C ARG A 251 -19.90 10.95 -7.21
N PHE A 252 -19.35 11.66 -6.21
CA PHE A 252 -18.46 12.77 -6.50
C PHE A 252 -17.10 12.31 -7.05
N MET A 253 -16.63 11.12 -6.67
CA MET A 253 -15.40 10.55 -7.23
C MET A 253 -15.58 10.18 -8.71
N GLU A 254 -16.76 9.71 -9.14
CA GLU A 254 -17.06 9.52 -10.56
C GLU A 254 -16.94 10.82 -11.35
N MET A 255 -17.41 11.93 -10.79
CA MET A 255 -17.29 13.25 -11.41
C MET A 255 -15.84 13.75 -11.42
N ALA A 256 -14.98 13.23 -10.55
CA ALA A 256 -13.56 13.54 -10.46
C ALA A 256 -12.68 12.70 -11.39
N LEU A 257 -13.18 11.68 -12.09
CA LEU A 257 -12.39 10.82 -12.99
C LEU A 257 -11.49 11.54 -13.99
N PRO A 258 -11.85 12.75 -14.52
CA PRO A 258 -10.94 13.51 -15.38
C PRO A 258 -9.62 13.96 -14.74
N VAL A 259 -9.48 13.89 -13.40
CA VAL A 259 -8.22 14.18 -12.69
C VAL A 259 -7.14 13.14 -12.99
N CYS A 260 -7.53 11.91 -13.33
CA CYS A 260 -6.59 10.82 -13.58
C CYS A 260 -5.72 11.07 -14.81
N VAL A 261 -4.42 11.04 -14.62
CA VAL A 261 -3.43 11.31 -15.68
C VAL A 261 -3.27 10.11 -16.62
N ASN A 262 -3.43 8.89 -16.11
CA ASN A 262 -3.20 7.66 -16.88
C ASN A 262 -4.27 6.59 -16.59
N LYS A 263 -4.27 5.54 -17.42
CA LYS A 263 -5.24 4.44 -17.32
C LYS A 263 -5.17 3.68 -16.00
N GLN A 264 -3.98 3.54 -15.43
CA GLN A 264 -3.79 2.79 -14.18
C GLN A 264 -4.32 3.57 -12.97
N GLU A 265 -4.09 4.88 -12.90
CA GLU A 265 -4.71 5.73 -11.87
C GLU A 265 -6.25 5.71 -11.99
N LYS A 266 -6.76 5.76 -13.21
CA LYS A 266 -8.20 5.65 -13.46
C LYS A 266 -8.77 4.30 -13.04
N ALA A 267 -8.05 3.20 -13.28
CA ALA A 267 -8.41 1.87 -12.83
C ALA A 267 -8.49 1.78 -11.30
N ARG A 268 -7.49 2.36 -10.60
CA ARG A 268 -7.47 2.43 -9.14
C ARG A 268 -8.64 3.26 -8.60
N MET A 269 -8.93 4.39 -9.23
CA MET A 269 -10.06 5.23 -8.84
C MET A 269 -11.38 4.49 -9.01
N TYR A 270 -11.60 3.76 -10.11
CA TYR A 270 -12.77 2.89 -10.28
C TYR A 270 -12.84 1.77 -9.24
N PHE A 271 -11.68 1.20 -8.84
CA PHE A 271 -11.66 0.21 -7.78
C PHE A 271 -12.13 0.79 -6.44
N LEU A 272 -11.65 1.99 -6.08
CA LEU A 272 -12.09 2.68 -4.87
C LEU A 272 -13.58 3.07 -4.95
N ILE A 273 -14.06 3.60 -6.08
CA ILE A 273 -15.49 3.88 -6.32
C ILE A 273 -16.33 2.62 -6.08
N ALA A 274 -15.88 1.48 -6.61
CA ALA A 274 -16.57 0.21 -6.44
C ALA A 274 -16.62 -0.22 -4.96
N GLN A 275 -15.53 -0.08 -4.22
CA GLN A 275 -15.50 -0.37 -2.78
C GLN A 275 -16.43 0.57 -1.98
N LEU A 276 -16.49 1.85 -2.34
CA LEU A 276 -17.37 2.82 -1.71
C LEU A 276 -18.85 2.48 -1.95
N TYR A 277 -19.24 2.16 -3.19
CA TYR A 277 -20.59 1.69 -3.50
C TYR A 277 -20.91 0.37 -2.80
N ALA A 278 -19.96 -0.56 -2.72
CA ALA A 278 -20.15 -1.82 -1.99
C ALA A 278 -20.44 -1.57 -0.50
N LYS A 279 -19.69 -0.65 0.14
CA LYS A 279 -19.95 -0.23 1.53
C LYS A 279 -21.29 0.49 1.72
N ALA A 280 -21.75 1.20 0.70
CA ALA A 280 -23.06 1.84 0.66
C ALA A 280 -24.18 0.86 0.27
N SER A 281 -23.88 -0.44 0.10
CA SER A 281 -24.84 -1.47 -0.32
C SER A 281 -25.42 -1.27 -1.73
N ASN A 282 -24.82 -0.43 -2.55
CA ASN A 282 -25.17 -0.23 -3.96
C ASN A 282 -24.41 -1.23 -4.84
N ARG A 283 -24.94 -2.46 -4.92
CA ARG A 283 -24.25 -3.59 -5.56
C ARG A 283 -24.08 -3.43 -7.07
N GLU A 284 -25.07 -2.86 -7.75
CA GLU A 284 -25.03 -2.67 -9.21
C GLU A 284 -23.91 -1.70 -9.60
N ALA A 285 -23.89 -0.51 -9.01
CA ALA A 285 -22.86 0.48 -9.27
C ALA A 285 -21.46 -0.01 -8.85
N ALA A 286 -21.37 -0.78 -7.76
CA ALA A 286 -20.12 -1.40 -7.33
C ALA A 286 -19.61 -2.39 -8.39
N ASN A 287 -20.47 -3.31 -8.88
CA ASN A 287 -20.08 -4.30 -9.88
C ASN A 287 -19.64 -3.64 -11.19
N GLU A 288 -20.39 -2.66 -11.69
CA GLU A 288 -20.03 -1.91 -12.91
C GLU A 288 -18.67 -1.19 -12.75
N SER A 289 -18.42 -0.61 -11.59
CA SER A 289 -17.16 0.07 -11.31
C SER A 289 -15.99 -0.90 -11.21
N PHE A 290 -16.17 -2.10 -10.61
CA PHE A 290 -15.15 -3.16 -10.65
C PHE A 290 -14.86 -3.64 -12.08
N GLU A 291 -15.87 -3.76 -12.95
CA GLU A 291 -15.68 -4.11 -14.36
C GLU A 291 -14.81 -3.08 -15.09
N LYS A 292 -15.10 -1.79 -14.89
CA LYS A 292 -14.31 -0.70 -15.45
C LYS A 292 -12.88 -0.72 -14.92
N SER A 293 -12.68 -1.02 -13.63
CA SER A 293 -11.35 -1.20 -13.05
C SER A 293 -10.58 -2.33 -13.71
N VAL A 294 -11.19 -3.52 -13.86
CA VAL A 294 -10.58 -4.69 -14.52
C VAL A 294 -10.23 -4.43 -15.98
N ALA A 295 -11.06 -3.66 -16.69
CA ALA A 295 -10.84 -3.33 -18.10
C ALA A 295 -9.65 -2.38 -18.31
N LEU A 296 -9.35 -1.54 -17.33
CA LEU A 296 -8.31 -0.50 -17.44
C LEU A 296 -7.00 -0.88 -16.77
N THR A 297 -7.04 -1.73 -15.73
CA THR A 297 -5.84 -2.05 -14.95
C THR A 297 -4.85 -2.93 -15.70
N THR A 298 -3.57 -2.61 -15.53
CA THR A 298 -2.45 -3.48 -15.88
C THR A 298 -1.93 -4.26 -14.67
N ASP A 299 -2.42 -3.93 -13.46
CA ASP A 299 -2.07 -4.63 -12.22
C ASP A 299 -2.94 -5.90 -12.07
N PRO A 300 -2.33 -7.09 -12.16
CA PRO A 300 -3.09 -8.33 -12.06
C PRO A 300 -3.56 -8.63 -10.62
N VAL A 301 -2.94 -8.05 -9.61
CA VAL A 301 -3.42 -8.17 -8.21
C VAL A 301 -4.73 -7.41 -8.05
N MET A 302 -4.77 -6.17 -8.52
CA MET A 302 -6.01 -5.37 -8.55
C MET A 302 -7.11 -6.09 -9.33
N ALA A 303 -6.78 -6.67 -10.52
CA ALA A 303 -7.74 -7.41 -11.33
C ALA A 303 -8.29 -8.65 -10.60
N ALA A 304 -7.43 -9.37 -9.84
CA ALA A 304 -7.85 -10.53 -9.07
C ALA A 304 -8.82 -10.13 -7.95
N TYR A 305 -8.48 -9.10 -7.16
CA TYR A 305 -9.35 -8.61 -6.09
C TYR A 305 -10.67 -8.04 -6.61
N ALA A 306 -10.65 -7.29 -7.72
CA ALA A 306 -11.88 -6.81 -8.34
C ALA A 306 -12.81 -7.97 -8.72
N LYS A 307 -12.26 -9.09 -9.26
CA LYS A 307 -13.04 -10.30 -9.56
C LYS A 307 -13.57 -10.98 -8.30
N ILE A 308 -12.78 -11.03 -7.23
CA ILE A 308 -13.23 -11.54 -5.92
C ILE A 308 -14.44 -10.74 -5.42
N TYR A 309 -14.34 -9.40 -5.43
CA TYR A 309 -15.46 -8.54 -5.03
C TYR A 309 -16.68 -8.71 -5.93
N GLN A 310 -16.51 -8.79 -7.25
CA GLN A 310 -17.61 -9.02 -8.18
C GLN A 310 -18.37 -10.31 -7.87
N ILE A 311 -17.65 -11.40 -7.60
CA ILE A 311 -18.24 -12.68 -7.23
C ILE A 311 -19.03 -12.54 -5.93
N SER A 312 -18.47 -11.88 -4.91
CA SER A 312 -19.14 -11.67 -3.61
C SER A 312 -20.39 -10.76 -3.70
N LEU A 313 -20.41 -9.81 -4.66
CA LEU A 313 -21.51 -8.88 -4.86
C LEU A 313 -22.66 -9.46 -5.70
N ALA A 314 -22.38 -10.43 -6.57
CA ALA A 314 -23.37 -11.03 -7.49
C ALA A 314 -24.50 -11.81 -6.78
N SER A 315 -24.57 -11.76 -5.46
CA SER A 315 -25.47 -12.49 -4.61
C SER A 315 -26.87 -11.84 -4.55
N ASP A 316 -27.80 -12.28 -5.39
CA ASP A 316 -29.24 -12.00 -5.23
C ASP A 316 -30.11 -13.25 -5.18
N LYS A 317 -31.01 -13.29 -4.18
CA LYS A 317 -32.27 -14.04 -4.09
C LYS A 317 -32.27 -15.55 -3.86
N LYS A 318 -31.17 -16.25 -3.79
CA LYS A 318 -31.10 -17.65 -3.31
C LYS A 318 -30.65 -17.70 -1.87
N ASP A 319 -30.82 -18.85 -1.22
CA ASP A 319 -30.29 -19.09 0.10
C ASP A 319 -28.82 -18.63 0.16
N LYS A 320 -28.53 -17.74 1.12
CA LYS A 320 -27.21 -17.10 1.26
C LYS A 320 -26.06 -18.12 1.24
N ASN A 321 -26.31 -19.30 1.78
CA ASN A 321 -25.32 -20.37 1.86
C ASN A 321 -25.03 -21.06 0.52
N GLU A 322 -26.05 -21.32 -0.30
CA GLU A 322 -25.87 -21.91 -1.63
C GLU A 322 -25.09 -20.97 -2.54
N LYS A 323 -25.37 -19.68 -2.43
CA LYS A 323 -24.68 -18.67 -3.24
C LYS A 323 -23.19 -18.55 -2.88
N ILE A 324 -22.86 -18.50 -1.60
CA ILE A 324 -21.45 -18.48 -1.19
C ILE A 324 -20.73 -19.72 -1.69
N GLU A 325 -21.38 -20.89 -1.72
CA GLU A 325 -20.77 -22.10 -2.28
C GLU A 325 -20.49 -21.98 -3.78
N GLU A 326 -21.42 -21.41 -4.56
CA GLU A 326 -21.20 -21.11 -5.98
C GLU A 326 -20.04 -20.12 -6.17
N ASP A 327 -19.98 -19.07 -5.33
CA ASP A 327 -18.92 -18.07 -5.35
C ASP A 327 -17.54 -18.69 -5.04
N VAL A 328 -17.47 -19.55 -4.03
CA VAL A 328 -16.24 -20.30 -3.71
C VAL A 328 -15.82 -21.19 -4.88
N LYS A 329 -16.78 -21.92 -5.50
CA LYS A 329 -16.48 -22.74 -6.71
C LYS A 329 -15.98 -21.85 -7.86
N ALA A 330 -16.56 -20.66 -8.05
CA ALA A 330 -16.14 -19.69 -9.06
C ALA A 330 -14.72 -19.17 -8.80
N LEU A 331 -14.36 -18.88 -7.54
CA LEU A 331 -13.01 -18.47 -7.14
C LEU A 331 -11.98 -19.59 -7.37
N VAL A 332 -12.30 -20.83 -6.99
CA VAL A 332 -11.42 -21.98 -7.23
C VAL A 332 -11.20 -22.19 -8.74
N LYS A 333 -12.26 -22.04 -9.55
CA LYS A 333 -12.16 -22.08 -11.02
C LYS A 333 -11.34 -20.90 -11.56
N LEU A 334 -11.44 -19.71 -10.96
CA LEU A 334 -10.62 -18.56 -11.32
C LEU A 334 -9.14 -18.85 -11.06
N ALA A 335 -8.80 -19.45 -9.92
CA ALA A 335 -7.43 -19.82 -9.55
C ALA A 335 -6.79 -20.80 -10.54
N SER A 336 -7.58 -21.61 -11.27
CA SER A 336 -7.08 -22.57 -12.28
C SER A 336 -6.71 -21.92 -13.61
N ARG A 337 -7.15 -20.68 -13.90
CA ARG A 337 -6.86 -19.99 -15.17
C ARG A 337 -5.41 -19.50 -15.21
N GLU A 338 -4.74 -19.64 -16.35
CA GLU A 338 -3.33 -19.28 -16.55
C GLU A 338 -3.01 -17.84 -16.10
N LYS A 339 -3.85 -16.87 -16.46
CA LYS A 339 -3.71 -15.47 -16.07
C LYS A 339 -3.57 -15.26 -14.55
N TYR A 340 -4.14 -16.16 -13.73
CA TYR A 340 -4.24 -16.01 -12.27
C TYR A 340 -3.40 -17.02 -11.48
N ILE A 341 -2.56 -17.82 -12.13
CA ILE A 341 -1.72 -18.84 -11.48
C ILE A 341 -0.86 -18.24 -10.35
N SER A 342 -0.21 -17.13 -10.60
CA SER A 342 0.63 -16.43 -9.61
C SER A 342 -0.17 -15.82 -8.46
N TYR A 343 -1.48 -15.69 -8.61
CA TYR A 343 -2.39 -15.08 -7.61
C TYR A 343 -3.26 -16.12 -6.90
N ARG A 344 -3.02 -17.41 -7.14
CA ARG A 344 -3.68 -18.51 -6.43
C ARG A 344 -3.71 -18.34 -4.92
N PRO A 345 -2.60 -17.94 -4.26
CA PRO A 345 -2.60 -17.74 -2.82
C PRO A 345 -3.69 -16.77 -2.34
N ILE A 346 -3.79 -15.62 -2.98
CA ILE A 346 -4.76 -14.57 -2.66
C ILE A 346 -6.20 -15.06 -2.90
N ILE A 347 -6.43 -15.74 -4.02
CA ILE A 347 -7.76 -16.23 -4.40
C ILE A 347 -8.23 -17.33 -3.43
N PHE A 348 -7.35 -18.27 -3.05
CA PHE A 348 -7.69 -19.31 -2.07
C PHE A 348 -7.92 -18.74 -0.67
N ALA A 349 -7.15 -17.72 -0.24
CA ALA A 349 -7.36 -17.03 1.01
C ALA A 349 -8.74 -16.34 1.04
N ALA A 350 -9.12 -15.64 -0.03
CA ALA A 350 -10.44 -15.02 -0.16
C ALA A 350 -11.58 -16.06 -0.15
N ALA A 351 -11.43 -17.16 -0.87
CA ALA A 351 -12.39 -18.26 -0.86
C ALA A 351 -12.55 -18.87 0.56
N SER A 352 -11.46 -18.94 1.33
CA SER A 352 -11.50 -19.36 2.74
C SER A 352 -12.31 -18.39 3.62
N GLU A 353 -12.13 -17.07 3.45
CA GLU A 353 -12.92 -16.07 4.19
C GLU A 353 -14.43 -16.21 3.92
N MET A 354 -14.80 -16.56 2.68
CA MET A 354 -16.20 -16.84 2.32
C MET A 354 -16.74 -18.11 2.99
N GLU A 355 -15.97 -19.20 3.05
CA GLU A 355 -16.37 -20.42 3.76
C GLU A 355 -16.47 -20.20 5.28
N LEU A 356 -15.62 -19.34 5.85
CA LEU A 356 -15.73 -18.96 7.27
C LEU A 356 -17.00 -18.17 7.56
N SER A 357 -17.51 -17.38 6.63
CA SER A 357 -18.80 -16.67 6.79
C SER A 357 -20.01 -17.62 6.86
N ARG A 358 -19.82 -18.90 6.48
CA ARG A 358 -20.79 -20.00 6.55
C ARG A 358 -20.51 -20.97 7.70
N ASP A 359 -19.53 -20.69 8.55
CA ASP A 359 -19.02 -21.58 9.61
C ASP A 359 -18.48 -22.94 9.09
N ILE A 360 -18.10 -23.03 7.81
CA ILE A 360 -17.54 -24.27 7.23
C ILE A 360 -16.02 -24.30 7.44
N VAL A 361 -15.61 -24.42 8.68
CA VAL A 361 -14.21 -24.29 9.12
C VAL A 361 -13.26 -25.28 8.44
N ASN A 362 -13.68 -26.54 8.23
CA ASN A 362 -12.81 -27.55 7.62
C ASN A 362 -12.43 -27.21 6.18
N LYS A 363 -13.39 -26.73 5.37
CA LYS A 363 -13.10 -26.27 4.01
C LYS A 363 -12.25 -24.99 3.99
N ALA A 364 -12.52 -24.09 4.91
CA ALA A 364 -11.73 -22.88 5.07
C ALA A 364 -10.26 -23.20 5.35
N ILE A 365 -9.97 -24.12 6.27
CA ILE A 365 -8.61 -24.58 6.56
C ILE A 365 -7.97 -25.18 5.30
N GLN A 366 -8.66 -26.07 4.56
CA GLN A 366 -8.13 -26.67 3.32
C GLN A 366 -7.79 -25.61 2.26
N LEU A 367 -8.60 -24.57 2.15
CA LEU A 367 -8.35 -23.46 1.22
C LEU A 367 -7.14 -22.62 1.65
N LEU A 368 -6.97 -22.36 2.97
CA LEU A 368 -5.78 -21.69 3.49
C LEU A 368 -4.51 -22.52 3.30
N GLU A 369 -4.58 -23.84 3.49
CA GLU A 369 -3.49 -24.75 3.19
C GLU A 369 -3.12 -24.73 1.69
N SER A 370 -4.15 -24.68 0.83
CA SER A 370 -3.95 -24.52 -0.62
C SER A 370 -3.30 -23.18 -0.95
N SER A 371 -3.74 -22.09 -0.27
CA SER A 371 -3.11 -20.77 -0.38
C SER A 371 -1.62 -20.84 -0.02
N ASN A 372 -1.28 -21.47 1.11
CA ASN A 372 0.11 -21.63 1.55
C ASN A 372 0.96 -22.50 0.60
N LYS A 373 0.36 -23.57 0.05
CA LYS A 373 1.03 -24.47 -0.91
C LYS A 373 1.49 -23.75 -2.18
N TYR A 374 0.67 -22.83 -2.68
CA TYR A 374 0.99 -22.09 -3.91
C TYR A 374 1.72 -20.75 -3.63
N ASN A 375 1.87 -20.38 -2.37
CA ASN A 375 2.52 -19.14 -1.97
C ASN A 375 4.05 -19.30 -1.94
N THR A 376 4.72 -18.69 -2.91
CA THR A 376 6.18 -18.74 -3.04
C THR A 376 6.88 -17.51 -2.47
N ASN A 377 6.23 -16.34 -2.48
CA ASN A 377 6.91 -15.07 -2.27
C ASN A 377 6.27 -14.14 -1.22
N ASP A 378 4.98 -14.30 -0.91
CA ASP A 378 4.26 -13.45 0.04
C ASP A 378 4.30 -14.05 1.46
N GLN A 379 5.33 -13.70 2.20
CA GLN A 379 5.51 -14.18 3.57
C GLN A 379 4.42 -13.65 4.51
N ASP A 380 3.95 -12.43 4.33
CA ASP A 380 2.92 -11.81 5.18
C ASP A 380 1.59 -12.56 5.05
N LEU A 381 1.18 -12.87 3.82
CA LEU A 381 -0.01 -13.68 3.56
C LEU A 381 0.13 -15.09 4.18
N LYS A 382 1.30 -15.73 4.01
CA LYS A 382 1.56 -17.06 4.56
C LYS A 382 1.45 -17.07 6.08
N LEU A 383 1.99 -16.05 6.73
CA LEU A 383 1.97 -15.90 8.17
C LEU A 383 0.54 -15.64 8.69
N LYS A 384 -0.22 -14.77 8.02
CA LYS A 384 -1.64 -14.53 8.30
C LYS A 384 -2.44 -15.83 8.18
N ASN A 385 -2.22 -16.58 7.12
CA ASN A 385 -2.89 -17.86 6.90
C ASN A 385 -2.56 -18.87 8.00
N ASN A 386 -1.27 -19.02 8.38
CA ASN A 386 -0.84 -19.92 9.42
C ASN A 386 -1.50 -19.57 10.75
N LEU A 387 -1.50 -18.30 11.14
CA LEU A 387 -2.15 -17.85 12.37
C LEU A 387 -3.67 -18.12 12.34
N THR A 388 -4.32 -17.87 11.23
CA THR A 388 -5.74 -18.14 11.04
C THR A 388 -6.04 -19.63 11.18
N ILE A 389 -5.27 -20.50 10.51
CA ILE A 389 -5.42 -21.97 10.61
C ILE A 389 -5.22 -22.41 12.06
N ALA A 390 -4.18 -21.90 12.75
CA ALA A 390 -3.89 -22.27 14.12
C ALA A 390 -5.06 -21.94 15.06
N ILE A 391 -5.63 -20.74 14.95
CA ILE A 391 -6.78 -20.31 15.77
C ILE A 391 -8.03 -21.14 15.44
N LEU A 392 -8.33 -21.38 14.18
CA LEU A 392 -9.47 -22.17 13.75
C LEU A 392 -9.36 -23.63 14.19
N ALA A 393 -8.18 -24.22 14.07
CA ALA A 393 -7.90 -25.58 14.51
C ALA A 393 -8.06 -25.71 16.05
N PHE A 394 -7.58 -24.72 16.81
CA PHE A 394 -7.78 -24.65 18.26
C PHE A 394 -9.27 -24.65 18.62
N ALA A 395 -10.06 -23.75 18.02
CA ALA A 395 -11.49 -23.65 18.27
C ALA A 395 -12.24 -24.96 17.95
N ASN A 396 -11.74 -25.73 16.97
CA ASN A 396 -12.29 -27.03 16.56
C ASN A 396 -11.61 -28.22 17.24
N LYS A 397 -10.90 -28.01 18.35
CA LYS A 397 -10.23 -29.05 19.14
C LYS A 397 -9.22 -29.92 18.38
N LYS A 398 -8.70 -29.43 17.25
CA LYS A 398 -7.65 -30.07 16.46
C LYS A 398 -6.28 -29.57 16.93
N TYR A 399 -5.88 -29.98 18.14
CA TYR A 399 -4.73 -29.37 18.81
C TYR A 399 -3.40 -29.64 18.15
N GLU A 400 -3.19 -30.81 17.56
CA GLU A 400 -1.98 -31.12 16.79
C GLU A 400 -1.83 -30.21 15.56
N LEU A 401 -2.92 -30.03 14.79
CA LEU A 401 -2.93 -29.13 13.65
C LEU A 401 -2.67 -27.70 14.10
N SER A 402 -3.33 -27.28 15.20
CA SER A 402 -3.15 -25.95 15.79
C SER A 402 -1.69 -25.71 16.21
N LYS A 403 -1.07 -26.69 16.91
CA LYS A 403 0.33 -26.62 17.31
C LYS A 403 1.26 -26.47 16.10
N LYS A 404 1.10 -27.32 15.08
CA LYS A 404 1.89 -27.28 13.84
C LYS A 404 1.93 -25.88 13.22
N TYR A 405 0.77 -25.21 13.14
CA TYR A 405 0.68 -23.89 12.55
C TYR A 405 1.12 -22.77 13.48
N PHE A 406 0.90 -22.87 14.80
CA PHE A 406 1.50 -21.94 15.76
C PHE A 406 3.03 -22.01 15.78
N ASP A 407 3.61 -23.19 15.66
CA ASP A 407 5.07 -23.36 15.59
C ASP A 407 5.67 -22.74 14.32
N SER A 408 4.85 -22.62 13.26
CA SER A 408 5.21 -21.94 12.01
C SER A 408 5.07 -20.41 12.07
N THR A 409 4.64 -19.83 13.22
CA THR A 409 4.49 -18.40 13.44
C THR A 409 5.53 -17.88 14.42
N SER A 410 5.99 -16.64 14.26
CA SER A 410 6.94 -15.97 15.15
C SER A 410 6.20 -14.97 16.06
N ASN A 411 6.63 -14.84 17.31
CA ASN A 411 6.06 -13.90 18.28
C ASN A 411 6.33 -12.42 17.94
N THR A 412 7.23 -12.15 16.99
CA THR A 412 7.60 -10.79 16.57
C THR A 412 6.72 -10.25 15.44
N GLN A 413 5.71 -10.99 15.02
CA GLN A 413 4.88 -10.62 13.86
C GLN A 413 3.80 -9.59 14.21
N PRO A 414 3.47 -8.68 13.25
CA PRO A 414 2.31 -7.82 13.39
C PRO A 414 1.03 -8.66 13.60
N GLY A 415 0.24 -8.33 14.63
CA GLY A 415 -0.98 -9.05 14.97
C GLY A 415 -0.80 -10.21 15.97
N PHE A 416 0.44 -10.55 16.36
CA PHE A 416 0.70 -11.52 17.43
C PHE A 416 0.52 -10.83 18.79
N THR A 417 -0.56 -11.17 19.48
CA THR A 417 -0.93 -10.59 20.78
C THR A 417 -0.57 -11.52 21.94
N LYS A 418 -0.56 -11.01 23.19
CA LYS A 418 -0.37 -11.84 24.40
C LYS A 418 -1.42 -12.95 24.51
N GLU A 419 -2.63 -12.73 24.02
CA GLU A 419 -3.69 -13.74 23.98
C GLU A 419 -3.34 -14.89 23.04
N ILE A 420 -2.75 -14.60 21.89
CA ILE A 420 -2.29 -15.61 20.91
C ILE A 420 -1.13 -16.40 21.50
N GLU A 421 -0.21 -15.75 22.20
CA GLU A 421 0.90 -16.39 22.90
C GLU A 421 0.42 -17.37 23.97
N LEU A 422 -0.58 -16.97 24.77
CA LEU A 422 -1.21 -17.83 25.75
C LEU A 422 -1.88 -19.05 25.08
N LYS A 423 -2.62 -18.84 23.99
CA LYS A 423 -3.24 -19.92 23.21
C LYS A 423 -2.18 -20.89 22.66
N LYS A 424 -1.07 -20.39 22.16
CA LYS A 424 0.07 -21.20 21.68
C LYS A 424 0.63 -22.10 22.78
N SER A 425 0.85 -21.56 23.98
CA SER A 425 1.32 -22.34 25.13
C SER A 425 0.33 -23.46 25.51
N ILE A 426 -0.95 -23.11 25.68
CA ILE A 426 -2.01 -24.07 26.02
C ILE A 426 -2.12 -25.19 24.96
N VAL A 427 -2.07 -24.82 23.69
CA VAL A 427 -2.13 -25.79 22.57
C VAL A 427 -0.94 -26.74 22.60
N THR A 428 0.24 -26.23 22.92
CA THR A 428 1.46 -27.06 22.99
C THR A 428 1.32 -28.13 24.08
N ASP A 429 0.84 -27.74 25.27
CA ASP A 429 0.64 -28.65 26.37
C ASP A 429 -0.45 -29.69 26.07
N LEU A 430 -1.58 -29.25 25.50
CA LEU A 430 -2.70 -30.14 25.13
C LEU A 430 -2.28 -31.12 24.01
N ALA A 431 -1.60 -30.66 22.98
CA ALA A 431 -1.17 -31.51 21.88
C ALA A 431 -0.14 -32.56 22.37
N ASN A 432 0.77 -32.18 23.25
CA ASN A 432 1.74 -33.09 23.82
C ASN A 432 1.03 -34.17 24.71
N ALA A 433 0.07 -33.76 25.54
CA ALA A 433 -0.69 -34.70 26.38
C ALA A 433 -1.50 -35.67 25.50
N LEU A 434 -2.19 -35.19 24.48
CA LEU A 434 -2.95 -36.04 23.54
C LEU A 434 -2.06 -37.00 22.76
N SER A 435 -0.91 -36.55 22.30
CA SER A 435 0.06 -37.41 21.60
C SER A 435 0.56 -38.55 22.51
N ILE A 436 0.75 -38.31 23.82
CA ILE A 436 1.09 -39.34 24.80
C ILE A 436 -0.06 -40.33 24.91
N ILE A 437 -1.30 -39.85 25.09
CA ILE A 437 -2.49 -40.71 25.18
C ILE A 437 -2.66 -41.59 23.96
N GLU A 438 -2.60 -41.00 22.74
CA GLU A 438 -2.73 -41.75 21.49
C GLU A 438 -1.63 -42.81 21.32
N LYS A 439 -0.39 -42.49 21.74
CA LYS A 439 0.71 -43.43 21.76
C LYS A 439 0.43 -44.59 22.71
N GLU A 440 0.00 -44.30 23.93
CA GLU A 440 -0.30 -45.34 24.94
C GLU A 440 -1.51 -46.18 24.51
N ASP A 441 -2.57 -45.59 23.98
CA ASP A 441 -3.74 -46.29 23.45
C ASP A 441 -3.32 -47.23 22.26
N SER A 442 -2.47 -46.75 21.37
CA SER A 442 -1.93 -47.54 20.27
C SER A 442 -1.10 -48.71 20.76
N LEU A 443 -0.27 -48.51 21.79
CA LEU A 443 0.52 -49.58 22.40
C LEU A 443 -0.37 -50.60 23.10
N GLN A 444 -1.40 -50.19 23.83
CA GLN A 444 -2.37 -51.07 24.48
C GLN A 444 -3.17 -51.86 23.44
N MET A 445 -3.61 -51.20 22.33
CA MET A 445 -4.30 -51.88 21.23
C MET A 445 -3.43 -52.97 20.60
N VAL A 446 -2.15 -52.66 20.32
CA VAL A 446 -1.19 -53.61 19.76
C VAL A 446 -0.90 -54.74 20.75
N ALA A 447 -0.80 -54.45 22.05
CA ALA A 447 -0.59 -55.48 23.10
C ALA A 447 -1.76 -56.44 23.21
N ALA A 448 -3.00 -55.95 23.07
CA ALA A 448 -4.22 -56.76 23.14
C ALA A 448 -4.44 -57.63 21.90
N MET A 449 -3.73 -57.41 20.79
CA MET A 449 -3.88 -58.21 19.55
C MET A 449 -3.29 -59.61 19.69
N PRO A 450 -3.94 -60.67 19.13
CA PRO A 450 -3.33 -61.97 18.97
C PRO A 450 -2.00 -61.88 18.18
N GLU A 451 -1.02 -62.71 18.54
CA GLU A 451 0.35 -62.65 18.02
C GLU A 451 0.42 -62.53 16.49
N LYS A 452 -0.34 -63.38 15.78
CA LYS A 452 -0.37 -63.36 14.30
C LYS A 452 -0.91 -62.05 13.71
N GLN A 453 -1.91 -61.46 14.34
CA GLN A 453 -2.48 -60.15 13.89
C GLN A 453 -1.55 -59.01 14.22
N ARG A 454 -0.88 -59.03 15.34
CA ARG A 454 0.12 -58.08 15.78
C ARG A 454 1.29 -57.99 14.80
N ASP A 455 1.82 -59.16 14.38
CA ASP A 455 2.91 -59.21 13.42
C ASP A 455 2.52 -58.63 12.07
N ILE A 456 1.31 -58.87 11.58
CA ILE A 456 0.79 -58.28 10.34
C ILE A 456 0.67 -56.78 10.48
N TYR A 457 0.08 -56.31 11.60
CA TYR A 457 -0.12 -54.90 11.85
C TYR A 457 1.23 -54.14 11.92
N ILE A 458 2.22 -54.68 12.65
CA ILE A 458 3.55 -54.11 12.76
C ILE A 458 4.25 -54.05 11.37
N LYS A 459 4.12 -55.08 10.56
CA LYS A 459 4.68 -55.10 9.20
C LYS A 459 4.04 -54.03 8.31
N ASP A 460 2.74 -53.85 8.38
CA ASP A 460 2.01 -52.85 7.62
C ASP A 460 2.35 -51.43 8.09
N LEU A 461 2.51 -51.22 9.40
CA LEU A 461 2.93 -49.97 9.98
C LEU A 461 4.35 -49.59 9.53
N LEU A 462 5.29 -50.55 9.61
CA LEU A 462 6.66 -50.34 9.13
C LEU A 462 6.68 -50.02 7.63
N LYS A 463 5.83 -50.66 6.84
CA LYS A 463 5.70 -50.40 5.41
C LYS A 463 5.18 -48.99 5.12
N LYS A 464 4.22 -48.51 5.91
CA LYS A 464 3.71 -47.12 5.83
C LYS A 464 4.79 -46.12 6.21
N LEU A 465 5.47 -46.30 7.34
CA LEU A 465 6.55 -45.43 7.82
C LEU A 465 7.70 -45.33 6.82
N ARG A 466 8.13 -46.47 6.26
CA ARG A 466 9.17 -46.50 5.20
C ARG A 466 8.74 -45.74 3.96
N LYS A 467 7.45 -45.83 3.59
CA LYS A 467 6.91 -45.08 2.45
C LYS A 467 6.86 -43.57 2.72
N GLU A 468 6.53 -43.18 3.92
CA GLU A 468 6.49 -41.76 4.36
C GLU A 468 7.90 -41.17 4.45
N GLU A 469 8.88 -41.94 4.90
CA GLU A 469 10.30 -41.53 4.95
C GLU A 469 11.02 -41.66 3.59
N GLY A 470 10.32 -42.05 2.53
CA GLY A 470 10.90 -42.22 1.17
C GLY A 470 11.88 -43.38 1.04
N LEU A 471 11.90 -44.33 1.98
CA LEU A 471 12.75 -45.49 1.97
C LEU A 471 12.14 -46.60 1.07
N LYS A 472 12.97 -47.32 0.33
CA LYS A 472 12.52 -48.41 -0.57
C LYS A 472 11.85 -49.54 0.21
N ILE A 473 10.71 -49.99 -0.32
CA ILE A 473 10.02 -51.18 0.20
C ILE A 473 10.78 -52.44 -0.28
N ASP A 474 11.48 -53.09 0.63
CA ASP A 474 12.09 -54.40 0.34
C ASP A 474 10.97 -55.46 0.28
N ASN A 475 10.70 -55.98 -0.92
CA ASN A 475 9.78 -57.10 -1.16
C ASN A 475 10.48 -58.44 -0.98
N SER A 476 11.45 -58.59 -0.09
CA SER A 476 12.07 -59.87 0.16
C SER A 476 11.36 -60.62 1.27
N ASN A 477 10.56 -61.61 0.89
CA ASN A 477 10.20 -62.76 1.73
C ASN A 477 11.48 -63.54 2.04
N ALA A 478 12.20 -63.22 3.09
CA ALA A 478 13.30 -64.04 3.58
C ALA A 478 13.08 -64.31 5.06
N GLY A 479 13.00 -65.60 5.38
CA GLY A 479 12.71 -66.14 6.68
C GLY A 479 13.60 -65.62 7.79
N MET A 480 13.00 -65.55 8.98
CA MET A 480 13.68 -65.30 10.24
C MET A 480 14.76 -66.34 10.48
N THR A 481 16.02 -65.94 10.32
CA THR A 481 17.11 -66.57 11.05
C THR A 481 17.74 -65.52 11.96
N SER A 482 17.65 -65.86 13.23
CA SER A 482 18.27 -65.20 14.39
C SER A 482 19.73 -64.80 14.04
N ARG A 483 20.05 -63.51 14.06
CA ARG A 483 21.42 -63.07 14.25
C ARG A 483 21.50 -62.25 15.52
N LYS A 484 22.16 -62.87 16.49
CA LYS A 484 22.62 -62.27 17.75
C LYS A 484 23.50 -61.05 17.48
N ASN A 485 23.35 -60.10 18.41
CA ASN A 485 24.23 -59.01 18.73
C ASN A 485 25.70 -59.16 18.28
N ASN A 486 26.17 -58.19 17.51
CA ASN A 486 27.49 -57.63 17.72
C ASN A 486 27.38 -56.13 17.39
N LEU A 487 27.17 -55.37 18.42
CA LEU A 487 27.55 -53.94 18.48
C LEU A 487 29.06 -53.96 18.79
N LEU A 488 29.77 -53.11 18.08
CA LEU A 488 31.17 -52.72 18.26
C LEU A 488 32.21 -53.48 17.42
N GLU A 489 32.94 -52.64 16.69
CA GLU A 489 34.16 -52.87 15.91
C GLU A 489 33.94 -53.29 14.45
N ASP A 490 33.87 -52.32 13.52
CA ASP A 490 35.01 -52.04 12.68
C ASP A 490 34.79 -50.71 11.92
N GLN A 491 35.68 -49.82 12.15
CA GLN A 491 35.83 -48.59 11.40
C GLN A 491 36.68 -48.84 10.17
N GLY A 492 36.13 -48.40 9.07
CA GLY A 492 37.02 -48.06 7.96
C GLY A 492 36.98 -49.00 6.79
N ALA A 493 36.65 -48.41 5.68
CA ALA A 493 36.72 -48.93 4.32
C ALA A 493 35.44 -49.60 3.84
N ASP A 494 34.53 -48.84 3.33
CA ASP A 494 34.04 -48.91 1.95
C ASP A 494 32.90 -47.92 1.65
N LEU A 495 33.25 -46.63 1.69
CA LEU A 495 32.32 -45.55 1.38
C LEU A 495 32.21 -45.26 -0.14
N PHE A 496 32.81 -46.08 -0.98
CA PHE A 496 32.90 -45.83 -2.42
C PHE A 496 32.61 -47.07 -3.31
N GLN A 497 31.76 -47.98 -2.90
CA GLN A 497 31.15 -48.86 -3.88
C GLN A 497 29.92 -48.20 -4.46
N THR A 498 30.13 -47.39 -5.48
CA THR A 498 29.11 -46.92 -6.39
C THR A 498 28.55 -48.11 -7.19
N GLN A 499 27.43 -48.65 -6.74
CA GLN A 499 26.55 -49.31 -7.69
C GLN A 499 25.84 -48.21 -8.49
N ASP A 500 26.19 -48.14 -9.77
CA ASP A 500 25.53 -47.36 -10.79
C ASP A 500 24.01 -47.50 -10.71
N LYS A 501 23.34 -46.45 -10.27
CA LYS A 501 21.93 -46.21 -10.54
C LYS A 501 21.80 -44.90 -11.32
N SER A 502 21.71 -45.08 -12.62
CA SER A 502 21.35 -44.07 -13.58
C SER A 502 20.04 -43.38 -13.15
N GLY A 503 20.05 -42.09 -12.86
CA GLY A 503 18.85 -41.29 -12.83
C GLY A 503 18.68 -40.23 -11.76
N GLU A 504 19.44 -40.21 -10.66
CA GLU A 504 19.31 -39.13 -9.67
C GLU A 504 20.40 -38.07 -9.85
N TRP A 505 19.99 -36.93 -10.32
CA TRP A 505 20.92 -35.82 -10.45
C TRP A 505 21.37 -35.33 -9.05
N TYR A 506 22.68 -35.30 -8.85
CA TYR A 506 23.36 -34.93 -7.60
C TYR A 506 22.77 -33.70 -6.87
N PHE A 507 22.35 -32.67 -7.62
CA PHE A 507 21.79 -31.43 -7.02
C PHE A 507 20.41 -31.59 -6.39
N ASN A 508 19.68 -32.65 -6.70
CA ASN A 508 18.35 -32.93 -6.15
C ASN A 508 18.41 -33.87 -4.93
N ASN A 509 19.59 -34.39 -4.59
CA ASN A 509 19.78 -35.28 -3.46
C ASN A 509 20.50 -34.56 -2.30
N PRO A 510 19.80 -34.16 -1.20
CA PRO A 510 20.39 -33.45 -0.06
C PRO A 510 21.50 -34.23 0.63
N THR A 511 21.42 -35.56 0.65
CA THR A 511 22.40 -36.43 1.30
C THR A 511 23.72 -36.45 0.52
N LEU A 512 23.65 -36.65 -0.81
CA LEU A 512 24.84 -36.59 -1.67
C LEU A 512 25.48 -35.20 -1.69
N LYS A 513 24.67 -34.16 -1.62
CA LYS A 513 25.13 -32.75 -1.54
C LYS A 513 25.88 -32.46 -0.22
N SER A 514 25.36 -32.98 0.89
CA SER A 514 26.00 -32.86 2.21
C SER A 514 27.31 -33.65 2.28
N GLN A 515 27.30 -34.89 1.81
CA GLN A 515 28.50 -35.75 1.74
C GLN A 515 29.56 -35.13 0.83
N GLY A 516 29.17 -34.61 -0.32
CA GLY A 516 30.08 -33.92 -1.24
C GLY A 516 30.70 -32.67 -0.62
N SER A 517 29.93 -31.89 0.14
CA SER A 517 30.41 -30.72 0.87
C SER A 517 31.43 -31.09 1.95
N ILE A 518 31.18 -32.16 2.71
CA ILE A 518 32.10 -32.66 3.74
C ILE A 518 33.37 -33.19 3.10
N ALA A 519 33.28 -33.99 2.05
CA ALA A 519 34.44 -34.50 1.33
C ALA A 519 35.28 -33.38 0.70
N PHE A 520 34.61 -32.34 0.17
CA PHE A 520 35.29 -31.16 -0.34
C PHE A 520 36.05 -30.41 0.75
N LYS A 521 35.42 -30.15 1.91
CA LYS A 521 36.06 -29.49 3.03
C LYS A 521 37.24 -30.28 3.62
N ASN A 522 37.12 -31.60 3.68
CA ASN A 522 38.19 -32.48 4.16
C ASN A 522 39.41 -32.49 3.22
N LYS A 523 39.17 -32.42 1.91
CA LYS A 523 40.24 -32.47 0.90
C LYS A 523 40.89 -31.10 0.63
N TRP A 524 40.06 -30.02 0.65
CA TRP A 524 40.49 -28.70 0.19
C TRP A 524 40.41 -27.60 1.27
N GLY A 525 39.92 -27.94 2.47
CA GLY A 525 39.72 -26.98 3.57
C GLY A 525 38.53 -26.01 3.31
N ASN A 526 38.41 -25.00 4.16
CA ASN A 526 37.44 -23.92 4.00
C ASN A 526 37.91 -22.96 2.89
N ARG A 527 37.48 -23.20 1.67
CA ARG A 527 37.80 -22.35 0.52
C ARG A 527 36.59 -21.47 0.21
N SER A 528 36.85 -20.18 -0.05
CA SER A 528 35.83 -19.27 -0.54
C SER A 528 35.41 -19.63 -1.98
N ASN A 529 34.15 -19.28 -2.35
CA ASN A 529 33.63 -19.49 -3.70
C ASN A 529 34.14 -18.36 -4.63
N GLU A 530 35.42 -18.48 -5.04
CA GLU A 530 36.14 -17.51 -5.88
C GLU A 530 36.68 -18.18 -7.12
N ASP A 531 36.85 -17.41 -8.18
CA ASP A 531 37.51 -17.90 -9.40
C ASP A 531 38.94 -18.39 -9.11
N ASN A 532 39.28 -19.52 -9.74
CA ASN A 532 40.58 -20.19 -9.56
C ASN A 532 40.86 -20.77 -8.14
N TRP A 533 39.83 -21.05 -7.34
CA TRP A 533 39.93 -21.62 -5.97
C TRP A 533 40.83 -22.89 -5.87
N ARG A 534 41.09 -23.60 -6.96
CA ARG A 534 41.95 -24.79 -7.03
C ARG A 534 43.44 -24.47 -6.97
N ARG A 535 43.83 -23.19 -7.20
CA ARG A 535 45.24 -22.79 -7.16
C ARG A 535 45.67 -22.55 -5.73
N SER A 536 46.85 -23.03 -5.36
CA SER A 536 47.39 -22.93 -3.99
C SER A 536 47.58 -21.48 -3.49
N ASN A 537 47.60 -20.50 -4.39
CA ASN A 537 47.81 -19.09 -4.08
C ASN A 537 46.54 -18.19 -4.16
N ALA A 538 45.34 -18.76 -4.33
CA ALA A 538 44.13 -17.97 -4.46
C ALA A 538 43.72 -17.20 -3.17
N GLY A 539 44.34 -17.47 -2.03
CA GLY A 539 44.09 -16.76 -0.75
C GLY A 539 45.14 -15.74 -0.34
N LYS A 540 46.17 -15.47 -1.17
CA LYS A 540 47.29 -14.56 -0.80
C LYS A 540 47.31 -13.23 -1.56
N ALA A 541 46.34 -12.93 -2.40
CA ALA A 541 46.34 -11.75 -3.28
C ALA A 541 45.59 -10.52 -2.74
N LEU A 542 45.19 -10.49 -1.47
CA LEU A 542 44.47 -9.35 -0.88
C LEU A 542 45.01 -8.94 0.48
N THR A 543 46.32 -8.84 0.62
CA THR A 543 46.98 -8.01 1.64
C THR A 543 48.24 -7.42 1.03
N GLY A 544 48.11 -6.30 0.40
CA GLY A 544 49.15 -5.42 -0.08
C GLY A 544 48.54 -4.05 -0.28
#